data_c794ab1a4b060ad2b1a7b50c670722c5
#
_entry.id   c794ab1a4b060ad2b1a7b50c670722c5
#
_cell.length_a   1.000
_cell.length_b   1.000
_cell.length_c   1.000
_cell.angle_alpha   90.00
_cell.angle_beta   90.00
_cell.angle_gamma   90.00
#
_symmetry.space_group_name_H-M   'P 1'
#
loop_
_entity.id
_entity.type
_entity.pdbx_description
1 polymer ?
#
loop_
_entity_poly.entity_id
_entity_poly.type
_entity_poly.pdbx_seq_one_letter_code
_entity_poly.pdbx_strand_id
1 'polypeptide(L)'
;MFALLCAAAFALPARAGNGVYVSTNPNGANAVLAYTRNVKNGLLTYVGRFDTGGRGLVDIGGAQSHAVVATRTQLFVVNPGSNDFTTFALRDDGSLLFMGVTSSGGVRPVSITVSGNVIYVLNQGQLGVATASCNGFTLGDDGLPVSIGTYDVIYEAEAIPTDVFFTRNGARLVVLLNGSDAIDTFSASVDGALTVNRRLAGVSNPVGGTMSPVQPFVAFAALDDDTTPRMISIRATGIALPSIVSSAGLASTISPCWAAATPNGKKVWSSNFAAGSLTLFAGKLSGSIQAVSSYVPASSSPGSLDVAVDQRGKFLYRLRAFNS
;
A
#
# COMPACT_ATOMS: atom_id res chain seq x y z
N MET A 1 -6.25 15.91 -18.55
CA MET A 1 -5.05 15.09 -18.33
C MET A 1 -4.43 15.59 -17.02
N PHE A 2 -4.83 15.00 -15.89
CA PHE A 2 -4.28 15.38 -14.59
C PHE A 2 -3.03 14.54 -14.37
N ALA A 3 -1.87 15.19 -14.33
CA ALA A 3 -0.65 14.54 -13.87
C ALA A 3 -0.85 14.18 -12.39
N LEU A 4 -1.05 12.91 -12.10
CA LEU A 4 -1.14 12.39 -10.73
C LEU A 4 0.26 12.48 -10.11
N LEU A 5 0.53 13.56 -9.37
CA LEU A 5 1.71 13.63 -8.51
C LEU A 5 1.46 12.69 -7.33
N CYS A 6 1.80 11.44 -7.52
CA CYS A 6 1.72 10.43 -6.48
C CYS A 6 3.10 10.09 -6.01
N ALA A 7 3.44 10.48 -4.81
CA ALA A 7 4.58 9.85 -4.21
C ALA A 7 4.67 10.10 -2.72
N ALA A 8 4.02 9.35 -1.92
CA ALA A 8 4.48 9.07 -0.58
C ALA A 8 3.58 8.02 0.07
N ALA A 9 4.15 7.02 0.65
CA ALA A 9 3.48 6.01 1.43
C ALA A 9 3.90 6.09 2.89
N PHE A 10 3.00 5.73 3.79
CA PHE A 10 3.25 5.65 5.21
C PHE A 10 3.54 4.23 5.65
N ALA A 11 4.46 4.08 6.60
CA ALA A 11 4.58 2.86 7.37
C ALA A 11 4.58 3.16 8.87
N LEU A 12 3.84 2.35 9.62
CA LEU A 12 3.86 2.34 11.07
C LEU A 12 4.38 0.97 11.51
N PRO A 13 5.48 0.88 12.26
CA PRO A 13 6.05 -0.40 12.66
C PRO A 13 5.09 -1.19 13.55
N ALA A 14 5.07 -2.51 13.35
CA ALA A 14 4.19 -3.44 14.06
C ALA A 14 4.56 -3.68 15.53
N ARG A 15 5.66 -3.12 16.03
CA ARG A 15 6.08 -3.23 17.44
C ARG A 15 6.47 -1.87 18.01
N ALA A 16 6.30 -1.73 19.33
CA ALA A 16 6.75 -0.72 20.32
C ALA A 16 7.47 0.57 19.88
N GLY A 17 7.83 0.69 18.64
CA GLY A 17 8.34 1.92 18.03
C GLY A 17 7.19 2.87 17.75
N ASN A 18 7.39 4.13 18.11
CA ASN A 18 6.48 5.21 17.79
C ASN A 18 6.82 5.83 16.42
N GLY A 19 7.51 5.09 15.56
CA GLY A 19 7.97 5.58 14.27
C GLY A 19 6.84 5.80 13.27
N VAL A 20 6.94 6.87 12.50
CA VAL A 20 6.12 7.16 11.32
C VAL A 20 7.08 7.52 10.19
N TYR A 21 6.98 6.80 9.08
CA TYR A 21 7.94 6.89 7.99
C TYR A 21 7.23 7.24 6.69
N VAL A 22 7.82 8.15 5.93
CA VAL A 22 7.26 8.67 4.67
C VAL A 22 8.34 8.66 3.60
N SER A 23 8.09 8.01 2.47
CA SER A 23 8.97 8.09 1.29
C SER A 23 8.78 9.44 0.60
N THR A 24 9.87 10.06 0.17
CA THR A 24 9.82 11.35 -0.56
C THR A 24 9.53 11.18 -2.04
N ASN A 25 9.95 10.08 -2.62
CA ASN A 25 9.80 9.67 -4.02
C ASN A 25 9.86 10.80 -5.08
N PRO A 26 10.88 11.68 -5.09
CA PRO A 26 11.03 12.72 -6.11
C PRO A 26 11.57 12.13 -7.43
N ASN A 27 11.54 12.91 -8.52
CA ASN A 27 12.32 12.57 -9.72
C ASN A 27 13.82 12.76 -9.45
N GLY A 28 14.44 11.79 -8.75
CA GLY A 28 15.84 11.87 -8.33
C GLY A 28 16.13 11.00 -7.13
N ALA A 29 17.10 11.39 -6.30
CA ALA A 29 17.48 10.65 -5.10
C ALA A 29 16.30 10.53 -4.12
N ASN A 30 15.90 9.29 -3.83
CA ASN A 30 14.81 9.00 -2.93
C ASN A 30 15.30 8.98 -1.46
N ALA A 31 14.39 9.27 -0.54
CA ALA A 31 14.67 9.26 0.89
C ALA A 31 13.42 8.91 1.70
N VAL A 32 13.64 8.59 2.96
CA VAL A 32 12.61 8.43 3.99
C VAL A 32 12.70 9.58 4.97
N LEU A 33 11.58 10.26 5.22
CA LEU A 33 11.41 11.15 6.35
C LEU A 33 10.91 10.33 7.54
N ALA A 34 11.65 10.36 8.64
CA ALA A 34 11.30 9.64 9.86
C ALA A 34 10.80 10.61 10.92
N TYR A 35 9.77 10.18 11.63
CA TYR A 35 9.17 10.89 12.77
C TYR A 35 8.95 9.91 13.91
N THR A 36 9.00 10.40 15.13
CA THR A 36 8.44 9.70 16.30
C THR A 36 7.08 10.27 16.65
N ARG A 37 6.20 9.41 17.11
CA ARG A 37 4.83 9.75 17.50
C ARG A 37 4.68 9.76 19.02
N ASN A 38 4.12 10.82 19.57
CA ASN A 38 3.69 10.84 20.96
C ASN A 38 2.43 9.98 21.13
N VAL A 39 2.51 8.91 21.92
CA VAL A 39 1.42 7.93 22.12
C VAL A 39 0.19 8.50 22.83
N LYS A 40 0.32 9.63 23.54
CA LYS A 40 -0.77 10.24 24.30
C LYS A 40 -1.64 11.16 23.43
N ASN A 41 -1.00 11.99 22.59
CA ASN A 41 -1.65 13.04 21.81
C ASN A 41 -1.51 12.90 20.29
N GLY A 42 -0.70 11.93 19.79
CA GLY A 42 -0.51 11.69 18.37
C GLY A 42 0.42 12.66 17.64
N LEU A 43 0.98 13.66 18.31
CA LEU A 43 1.87 14.62 17.69
C LEU A 43 3.16 13.95 17.20
N LEU A 44 3.61 14.38 16.01
CA LEU A 44 4.81 13.89 15.38
C LEU A 44 5.99 14.80 15.69
N THR A 45 7.14 14.20 16.00
CA THR A 45 8.43 14.87 16.13
C THR A 45 9.36 14.37 15.04
N TYR A 46 9.91 15.26 14.24
CA TYR A 46 10.86 14.92 13.18
C TYR A 46 12.15 14.35 13.76
N VAL A 47 12.59 13.21 13.21
CA VAL A 47 13.83 12.53 13.60
C VAL A 47 14.95 12.80 12.59
N GLY A 48 14.64 12.68 11.30
CA GLY A 48 15.64 12.87 10.27
C GLY A 48 15.16 12.47 8.87
N ARG A 49 16.04 12.75 7.89
CA ARG A 49 15.94 12.29 6.51
C ARG A 49 17.01 11.21 6.29
N PHE A 50 16.61 10.10 5.71
CA PHE A 50 17.47 8.93 5.44
C PHE A 50 17.42 8.61 3.96
N ASP A 51 18.53 8.78 3.26
CA ASP A 51 18.61 8.50 1.83
C ASP A 51 18.52 7.00 1.57
N THR A 52 17.73 6.63 0.56
CA THR A 52 17.50 5.20 0.23
C THR A 52 18.65 4.60 -0.59
N GLY A 53 19.50 5.42 -1.18
CA GLY A 53 20.51 4.97 -2.15
C GLY A 53 19.93 4.70 -3.54
N GLY A 54 18.61 4.69 -3.68
CA GLY A 54 17.90 4.55 -4.96
C GLY A 54 17.25 5.86 -5.42
N ARG A 55 16.46 5.78 -6.49
CA ARG A 55 15.82 6.93 -7.12
C ARG A 55 14.30 6.79 -7.09
N GLY A 56 13.64 7.89 -6.76
CA GLY A 56 12.19 8.01 -6.91
C GLY A 56 11.78 8.34 -8.35
N LEU A 57 10.48 8.27 -8.61
CA LEU A 57 9.85 8.63 -9.87
C LEU A 57 8.43 9.15 -9.57
N VAL A 58 8.18 10.43 -9.85
CA VAL A 58 6.89 11.09 -9.58
C VAL A 58 5.82 10.70 -10.60
N ASP A 59 6.21 10.56 -11.86
CA ASP A 59 5.30 10.30 -12.98
C ASP A 59 5.19 8.80 -13.24
N ILE A 60 4.53 8.10 -12.33
CA ILE A 60 4.09 6.72 -12.51
C ILE A 60 2.58 6.71 -12.67
N GLY A 61 2.08 6.04 -13.70
CA GLY A 61 0.64 5.90 -13.91
C GLY A 61 -0.02 5.25 -12.69
N GLY A 62 -1.06 5.87 -12.17
CA GLY A 62 -1.77 5.37 -10.98
C GLY A 62 -1.13 5.78 -9.64
N ALA A 63 -1.85 5.51 -8.56
CA ALA A 63 -1.40 5.77 -7.19
C ALA A 63 -0.44 4.68 -6.70
N GLN A 64 0.51 5.05 -5.86
CA GLN A 64 1.34 4.10 -5.11
C GLN A 64 0.73 3.86 -3.73
N SER A 65 0.36 2.64 -3.45
CA SER A 65 0.01 2.17 -2.12
C SER A 65 1.10 1.25 -1.60
N HIS A 66 1.33 1.26 -0.29
CA HIS A 66 2.36 0.43 0.34
C HIS A 66 3.76 0.55 -0.29
N ALA A 67 4.15 1.74 -0.80
CA ALA A 67 5.51 1.99 -1.27
C ALA A 67 6.55 1.98 -0.13
N VAL A 68 6.09 2.08 1.10
CA VAL A 68 6.88 1.93 2.34
C VAL A 68 6.16 0.96 3.26
N VAL A 69 6.87 -0.06 3.74
CA VAL A 69 6.31 -1.03 4.70
C VAL A 69 7.29 -1.26 5.85
N ALA A 70 6.78 -1.16 7.07
CA ALA A 70 7.54 -1.43 8.29
C ALA A 70 7.14 -2.76 8.92
N THR A 71 8.12 -3.55 9.29
CA THR A 71 8.00 -4.72 10.16
C THR A 71 8.33 -4.35 11.62
N ARG A 72 8.66 -5.32 12.42
CA ARG A 72 9.14 -5.11 13.80
C ARG A 72 10.54 -4.50 13.85
N THR A 73 11.39 -4.84 12.91
CA THR A 73 12.82 -4.57 12.94
C THR A 73 13.34 -3.85 11.71
N GLN A 74 12.58 -3.86 10.62
CA GLN A 74 13.01 -3.36 9.33
C GLN A 74 11.96 -2.50 8.66
N LEU A 75 12.43 -1.61 7.80
CA LEU A 75 11.63 -0.80 6.87
C LEU A 75 12.08 -1.11 5.45
N PHE A 76 11.11 -1.31 4.57
CA PHE A 76 11.33 -1.52 3.14
C PHE A 76 10.70 -0.37 2.36
N VAL A 77 11.42 0.13 1.36
CA VAL A 77 11.01 1.31 0.57
C VAL A 77 11.30 1.06 -0.90
N VAL A 78 10.31 1.14 -1.77
CA VAL A 78 10.53 1.01 -3.22
C VAL A 78 11.14 2.28 -3.81
N ASN A 79 11.97 2.11 -4.84
CA ASN A 79 12.62 3.17 -5.59
C ASN A 79 12.29 2.99 -7.08
N PRO A 80 11.16 3.51 -7.55
CA PRO A 80 10.67 3.25 -8.90
C PRO A 80 11.57 3.79 -10.02
N GLY A 81 12.36 4.83 -9.73
CA GLY A 81 13.26 5.43 -10.72
C GLY A 81 14.58 4.69 -10.91
N SER A 82 14.92 3.75 -10.02
CA SER A 82 16.12 2.89 -10.13
C SER A 82 15.80 1.40 -10.20
N ASN A 83 14.51 1.02 -10.18
CA ASN A 83 14.05 -0.37 -10.28
C ASN A 83 14.55 -1.28 -9.14
N ASP A 84 14.58 -0.73 -7.94
CA ASP A 84 15.07 -1.42 -6.74
C ASP A 84 14.21 -1.06 -5.51
N PHE A 85 14.54 -1.63 -4.38
CA PHE A 85 14.01 -1.25 -3.08
C PHE A 85 15.09 -1.31 -2.01
N THR A 86 14.92 -0.51 -0.98
CA THR A 86 15.89 -0.34 0.09
C THR A 86 15.40 -0.99 1.37
N THR A 87 16.33 -1.63 2.08
CA THR A 87 16.13 -2.17 3.42
C THR A 87 16.85 -1.30 4.44
N PHE A 88 16.12 -0.88 5.48
CA PHE A 88 16.67 -0.25 6.67
C PHE A 88 16.38 -1.09 7.91
N ALA A 89 17.29 -1.10 8.88
CA ALA A 89 16.97 -1.53 10.24
C ALA A 89 16.34 -0.38 11.02
N LEU A 90 15.27 -0.68 11.76
CA LEU A 90 14.59 0.26 12.64
C LEU A 90 15.32 0.35 13.98
N ARG A 91 15.56 1.58 14.47
CA ARG A 91 16.14 1.86 15.79
C ARG A 91 15.06 2.33 16.76
N ASP A 92 15.29 2.14 18.05
CA ASP A 92 14.34 2.48 19.10
C ASP A 92 14.06 3.98 19.21
N ASP A 93 14.99 4.83 18.79
CA ASP A 93 14.84 6.28 18.72
C ASP A 93 14.06 6.78 17.49
N GLY A 94 13.61 5.83 16.64
CA GLY A 94 12.88 6.10 15.39
C GLY A 94 13.78 6.40 14.19
N SER A 95 15.10 6.44 14.38
CA SER A 95 16.06 6.58 13.27
C SER A 95 16.18 5.28 12.48
N LEU A 96 16.77 5.40 11.28
CA LEU A 96 16.96 4.30 10.35
C LEU A 96 18.45 4.01 10.15
N LEU A 97 18.81 2.74 10.13
CA LEU A 97 20.13 2.27 9.72
C LEU A 97 20.02 1.66 8.33
N PHE A 98 20.69 2.24 7.35
CA PHE A 98 20.78 1.69 6.00
C PHE A 98 21.43 0.31 6.03
N MET A 99 20.79 -0.68 5.42
CA MET A 99 21.30 -2.06 5.29
C MET A 99 21.73 -2.37 3.87
N GLY A 100 20.94 -1.98 2.86
CA GLY A 100 21.28 -2.24 1.47
C GLY A 100 20.15 -1.92 0.50
N VAL A 101 20.48 -1.99 -0.79
CA VAL A 101 19.57 -1.86 -1.92
C VAL A 101 19.50 -3.19 -2.66
N THR A 102 18.29 -3.64 -2.97
CA THR A 102 18.03 -4.90 -3.68
C THR A 102 17.26 -4.61 -4.96
N SER A 103 17.67 -5.20 -6.09
CA SER A 103 16.90 -5.10 -7.34
C SER A 103 15.47 -5.60 -7.13
N SER A 104 14.47 -4.87 -7.63
CA SER A 104 13.08 -5.30 -7.56
C SER A 104 12.74 -6.48 -8.48
N GLY A 105 13.65 -6.84 -9.37
CA GLY A 105 13.46 -7.89 -10.36
C GLY A 105 12.58 -7.47 -11.55
N GLY A 106 12.12 -6.23 -11.59
CA GLY A 106 11.27 -5.68 -12.65
C GLY A 106 11.50 -4.18 -12.85
N VAL A 107 10.57 -3.52 -13.52
CA VAL A 107 10.65 -2.08 -13.84
C VAL A 107 9.55 -1.33 -13.11
N ARG A 108 9.91 -0.20 -12.50
CA ARG A 108 9.01 0.69 -11.73
C ARG A 108 8.32 -0.04 -10.58
N PRO A 109 9.03 -0.45 -9.51
CA PRO A 109 8.40 -0.98 -8.30
C PRO A 109 7.51 0.10 -7.67
N VAL A 110 6.24 -0.24 -7.44
CA VAL A 110 5.21 0.70 -6.95
C VAL A 110 4.68 0.34 -5.58
N SER A 111 4.76 -0.94 -5.20
CA SER A 111 4.22 -1.43 -3.94
C SER A 111 5.06 -2.59 -3.41
N ILE A 112 5.12 -2.73 -2.09
CA ILE A 112 5.85 -3.79 -1.41
C ILE A 112 5.04 -4.31 -0.23
N THR A 113 5.07 -5.61 0.03
CA THR A 113 4.38 -6.21 1.16
C THR A 113 5.22 -7.28 1.82
N VAL A 114 5.02 -7.48 3.13
CA VAL A 114 5.79 -8.43 3.93
C VAL A 114 4.87 -9.27 4.79
N SER A 115 5.09 -10.58 4.81
CA SER A 115 4.43 -11.51 5.73
C SER A 115 5.45 -12.52 6.26
N GLY A 116 5.72 -12.45 7.58
CA GLY A 116 6.82 -13.23 8.16
C GLY A 116 8.16 -12.87 7.54
N ASN A 117 8.79 -13.84 6.89
CA ASN A 117 10.08 -13.70 6.20
C ASN A 117 9.94 -13.49 4.68
N VAL A 118 8.72 -13.49 4.15
CA VAL A 118 8.43 -13.38 2.72
C VAL A 118 8.08 -11.95 2.35
N ILE A 119 8.66 -11.47 1.26
CA ILE A 119 8.45 -10.15 0.70
C ILE A 119 7.97 -10.31 -0.74
N TYR A 120 7.01 -9.50 -1.17
CA TYR A 120 6.67 -9.32 -2.58
C TYR A 120 6.77 -7.86 -2.97
N VAL A 121 7.38 -7.62 -4.13
CA VAL A 121 7.50 -6.31 -4.77
C VAL A 121 6.71 -6.33 -6.05
N LEU A 122 5.78 -5.40 -6.19
CA LEU A 122 4.97 -5.20 -7.38
C LEU A 122 5.64 -4.18 -8.28
N ASN A 123 6.00 -4.60 -9.48
CA ASN A 123 6.59 -3.76 -10.50
C ASN A 123 5.51 -3.42 -11.54
N GLN A 124 5.31 -2.12 -11.78
CA GLN A 124 4.28 -1.65 -12.71
C GLN A 124 4.62 -1.94 -14.16
N GLY A 125 5.91 -2.09 -14.45
CA GLY A 125 6.39 -2.18 -15.83
C GLY A 125 6.42 -0.80 -16.51
N GLN A 126 6.62 -0.83 -17.80
CA GLN A 126 6.60 0.35 -18.65
C GLN A 126 6.20 -0.06 -20.05
N LEU A 127 5.17 0.57 -20.59
CA LEU A 127 4.64 0.29 -21.93
C LEU A 127 5.78 0.32 -22.98
N GLY A 128 5.87 -0.71 -23.77
CA GLY A 128 6.91 -0.88 -24.79
C GLY A 128 8.32 -1.22 -24.28
N VAL A 129 8.53 -1.32 -22.98
CA VAL A 129 9.83 -1.59 -22.36
C VAL A 129 9.81 -2.89 -21.55
N ALA A 130 8.87 -3.02 -20.63
CA ALA A 130 8.75 -4.19 -19.76
C ALA A 130 7.31 -4.38 -19.29
N THR A 131 6.90 -5.64 -19.15
CA THR A 131 5.61 -6.01 -18.57
C THR A 131 5.62 -5.78 -17.06
N ALA A 132 4.44 -5.64 -16.46
CA ALA A 132 4.29 -5.64 -15.03
C ALA A 132 4.64 -7.03 -14.45
N SER A 133 5.19 -7.05 -13.23
CA SER A 133 5.58 -8.29 -12.56
C SER A 133 5.41 -8.19 -11.06
N CYS A 134 5.30 -9.34 -10.40
CA CYS A 134 5.35 -9.46 -8.95
C CYS A 134 6.53 -10.36 -8.57
N ASN A 135 7.52 -9.82 -7.90
CA ASN A 135 8.74 -10.55 -7.56
C ASN A 135 8.76 -10.90 -6.08
N GLY A 136 9.10 -12.16 -5.79
CA GLY A 136 9.18 -12.69 -4.44
C GLY A 136 10.62 -12.71 -3.90
N PHE A 137 10.74 -12.49 -2.60
CA PHE A 137 12.00 -12.54 -1.86
C PHE A 137 11.78 -13.16 -0.49
N THR A 138 12.86 -13.71 0.07
CA THR A 138 12.94 -14.07 1.49
C THR A 138 14.09 -13.34 2.14
N LEU A 139 13.99 -13.08 3.45
CA LEU A 139 15.11 -12.49 4.20
C LEU A 139 16.19 -13.54 4.43
N GLY A 140 17.43 -13.22 4.04
CA GLY A 140 18.62 -13.98 4.39
C GLY A 140 19.02 -13.81 5.85
N ASP A 141 20.07 -14.50 6.27
CA ASP A 141 20.59 -14.45 7.65
C ASP A 141 21.13 -13.07 8.02
N ASP A 142 21.58 -12.29 7.04
CA ASP A 142 22.03 -10.91 7.18
C ASP A 142 20.86 -9.91 7.23
N GLY A 143 19.63 -10.39 7.08
CA GLY A 143 18.41 -9.58 7.03
C GLY A 143 18.20 -8.86 5.70
N LEU A 144 18.99 -9.15 4.66
CA LEU A 144 18.78 -8.60 3.32
C LEU A 144 17.88 -9.53 2.48
N PRO A 145 17.07 -8.98 1.57
CA PRO A 145 16.20 -9.77 0.71
C PRO A 145 17.00 -10.59 -0.32
N VAL A 146 16.68 -11.87 -0.41
CA VAL A 146 17.19 -12.81 -1.42
C VAL A 146 16.04 -13.20 -2.33
N SER A 147 16.21 -13.08 -3.64
CA SER A 147 15.16 -13.40 -4.61
C SER A 147 14.82 -14.90 -4.57
N ILE A 148 13.53 -15.20 -4.56
CA ILE A 148 12.98 -16.56 -4.71
C ILE A 148 12.30 -16.79 -6.05
N GLY A 149 12.29 -15.80 -6.92
CA GLY A 149 11.80 -15.88 -8.28
C GLY A 149 10.89 -14.73 -8.68
N THR A 150 10.69 -14.64 -9.98
CA THR A 150 9.67 -13.78 -10.59
C THR A 150 8.45 -14.64 -10.78
N TYR A 151 7.38 -14.23 -10.19
CA TYR A 151 6.07 -14.76 -10.54
C TYR A 151 5.58 -13.87 -11.68
N ASP A 152 5.79 -14.34 -12.90
CA ASP A 152 5.21 -13.77 -14.10
C ASP A 152 3.69 -13.92 -14.03
N VAL A 153 3.12 -13.06 -13.24
CA VAL A 153 1.73 -12.75 -13.41
C VAL A 153 1.72 -11.95 -14.69
N ILE A 154 1.34 -12.61 -15.78
CA ILE A 154 1.22 -11.99 -17.10
C ILE A 154 0.13 -10.94 -16.96
N TYR A 155 0.54 -9.76 -16.57
CA TYR A 155 -0.32 -8.60 -16.67
C TYR A 155 -0.28 -8.15 -18.12
N GLU A 156 -1.45 -7.92 -18.65
CA GLU A 156 -1.63 -7.24 -19.93
C GLU A 156 -0.77 -5.98 -19.94
N ALA A 157 -0.29 -5.57 -21.10
CA ALA A 157 0.65 -4.44 -21.23
C ALA A 157 0.14 -3.12 -20.61
N GLU A 158 -1.17 -3.01 -20.34
CA GLU A 158 -1.83 -1.84 -19.79
C GLU A 158 -2.47 -2.11 -18.41
N ALA A 159 -2.04 -3.15 -17.70
CA ALA A 159 -2.64 -3.55 -16.43
C ALA A 159 -2.51 -2.49 -15.32
N ILE A 160 -1.51 -1.62 -15.40
CA ILE A 160 -1.22 -0.54 -14.42
C ILE A 160 -1.47 -1.04 -12.98
N PRO A 161 -0.70 -2.04 -12.50
CA PRO A 161 -0.85 -2.49 -11.12
C PRO A 161 -0.46 -1.37 -10.16
N THR A 162 -1.23 -1.23 -9.07
CA THR A 162 -1.09 -0.10 -8.14
C THR A 162 -0.77 -0.53 -6.72
N ASP A 163 -1.19 -1.72 -6.31
CA ASP A 163 -1.02 -2.16 -4.93
C ASP A 163 -0.89 -3.68 -4.80
N VAL A 164 -0.05 -4.11 -3.86
CA VAL A 164 0.10 -5.50 -3.45
C VAL A 164 0.11 -5.62 -1.93
N PHE A 165 -0.68 -6.52 -1.38
CA PHE A 165 -0.69 -6.77 0.06
C PHE A 165 -1.13 -8.19 0.39
N PHE A 166 -0.63 -8.70 1.51
CA PHE A 166 -1.09 -9.97 2.05
C PHE A 166 -2.42 -9.82 2.79
N THR A 167 -3.25 -10.86 2.76
CA THR A 167 -4.32 -11.02 3.75
C THR A 167 -3.71 -11.28 5.14
N ARG A 168 -4.50 -11.05 6.19
CA ARG A 168 -4.03 -11.08 7.59
C ARG A 168 -3.24 -12.32 7.99
N ASN A 169 -3.59 -13.48 7.46
CA ASN A 169 -2.92 -14.76 7.77
C ASN A 169 -1.71 -15.06 6.86
N GLY A 170 -1.35 -14.15 5.95
CA GLY A 170 -0.26 -14.35 4.99
C GLY A 170 -0.53 -15.38 3.91
N ALA A 171 -1.69 -16.05 3.92
CA ALA A 171 -1.98 -17.15 3.02
C ALA A 171 -2.43 -16.71 1.62
N ARG A 172 -2.77 -15.43 1.44
CA ARG A 172 -3.19 -14.86 0.16
C ARG A 172 -2.47 -13.56 -0.12
N LEU A 173 -2.04 -13.41 -1.35
CA LEU A 173 -1.57 -12.15 -1.90
C LEU A 173 -2.69 -11.54 -2.73
N VAL A 174 -2.95 -10.27 -2.55
CA VAL A 174 -3.94 -9.49 -3.30
C VAL A 174 -3.20 -8.46 -4.13
N VAL A 175 -3.53 -8.35 -5.41
CA VAL A 175 -2.94 -7.39 -6.35
C VAL A 175 -4.06 -6.59 -7.00
N LEU A 176 -3.97 -5.27 -6.94
CA LEU A 176 -4.92 -4.35 -7.56
C LEU A 176 -4.39 -3.94 -8.94
N LEU A 177 -5.23 -4.12 -9.96
CA LEU A 177 -4.92 -3.86 -11.37
C LEU A 177 -5.81 -2.76 -11.90
N ASN A 178 -5.35 -1.52 -11.77
CA ASN A 178 -6.09 -0.32 -12.12
C ASN A 178 -6.48 -0.30 -13.59
N GLY A 179 -5.52 -0.49 -14.50
CA GLY A 179 -5.76 -0.45 -15.94
C GLY A 179 -6.53 -1.65 -16.50
N SER A 180 -6.61 -2.76 -15.76
CA SER A 180 -7.37 -3.96 -16.16
C SER A 180 -8.73 -4.08 -15.49
N ASP A 181 -9.14 -3.10 -14.68
CA ASP A 181 -10.40 -3.15 -13.91
C ASP A 181 -10.57 -4.48 -13.15
N ALA A 182 -9.51 -4.91 -12.47
CA ALA A 182 -9.48 -6.24 -11.86
C ALA A 182 -8.72 -6.28 -10.54
N ILE A 183 -9.01 -7.31 -9.75
CA ILE A 183 -8.25 -7.69 -8.55
C ILE A 183 -7.83 -9.16 -8.71
N ASP A 184 -6.52 -9.39 -8.67
CA ASP A 184 -5.96 -10.73 -8.67
C ASP A 184 -5.62 -11.19 -7.26
N THR A 185 -5.83 -12.47 -6.99
CA THR A 185 -5.49 -13.10 -5.72
C THR A 185 -4.71 -14.39 -5.95
N PHE A 186 -3.65 -14.57 -5.18
CA PHE A 186 -2.77 -15.72 -5.24
C PHE A 186 -2.79 -16.47 -3.91
N SER A 187 -2.59 -17.77 -3.97
CA SER A 187 -2.22 -18.55 -2.80
C SER A 187 -0.72 -18.39 -2.56
N ALA A 188 -0.32 -18.00 -1.36
CA ALA A 188 1.08 -17.91 -0.95
C ALA A 188 1.40 -19.02 0.05
N SER A 189 2.47 -19.79 -0.24
CA SER A 189 3.02 -20.75 0.71
C SER A 189 3.98 -20.09 1.70
N VAL A 190 4.39 -20.82 2.73
CA VAL A 190 5.28 -20.30 3.79
C VAL A 190 6.69 -19.97 3.28
N ASP A 191 7.13 -20.61 2.21
CA ASP A 191 8.39 -20.35 1.51
C ASP A 191 8.27 -19.27 0.44
N GLY A 192 7.08 -18.70 0.27
CA GLY A 192 6.80 -17.63 -0.66
C GLY A 192 6.44 -18.09 -2.08
N ALA A 193 6.27 -19.39 -2.36
CA ALA A 193 5.79 -19.79 -3.66
C ALA A 193 4.33 -19.34 -3.87
N LEU A 194 4.07 -18.65 -5.00
CA LEU A 194 2.70 -18.30 -5.40
C LEU A 194 2.12 -19.42 -6.25
N THR A 195 0.91 -19.78 -5.92
CA THR A 195 0.13 -20.75 -6.69
C THR A 195 -1.28 -20.22 -6.89
N VAL A 196 -1.92 -20.67 -7.95
CA VAL A 196 -3.34 -20.41 -8.24
C VAL A 196 -3.68 -18.92 -8.25
N ASN A 197 -3.59 -18.32 -9.42
CA ASN A 197 -4.20 -17.00 -9.66
C ASN A 197 -5.73 -17.13 -9.78
N ARG A 198 -6.45 -16.22 -9.13
CA ARG A 198 -7.90 -16.05 -9.24
C ARG A 198 -8.23 -14.59 -9.45
N ARG A 199 -8.91 -14.26 -10.54
CA ARG A 199 -9.25 -12.88 -10.92
C ARG A 199 -10.70 -12.55 -10.61
N LEU A 200 -10.91 -11.40 -9.99
CA LEU A 200 -12.17 -10.69 -9.90
C LEU A 200 -12.15 -9.57 -10.94
N ALA A 201 -12.81 -9.78 -12.07
CA ALA A 201 -12.92 -8.80 -13.15
C ALA A 201 -14.11 -7.86 -12.95
N GLY A 202 -14.12 -6.73 -13.66
CA GLY A 202 -15.21 -5.75 -13.61
C GLY A 202 -15.20 -4.91 -12.32
N VAL A 203 -14.05 -4.76 -11.72
CA VAL A 203 -13.82 -3.88 -10.56
C VAL A 203 -13.19 -2.59 -11.08
N SER A 204 -14.02 -1.60 -11.39
CA SER A 204 -13.55 -0.36 -12.01
C SER A 204 -12.49 0.36 -11.17
N ASN A 205 -11.36 0.56 -11.79
CA ASN A 205 -10.28 1.46 -11.34
C ASN A 205 -9.84 1.23 -9.88
N PRO A 206 -9.44 -0.01 -9.47
CA PRO A 206 -8.97 -0.26 -8.11
C PRO A 206 -7.58 0.39 -7.93
N VAL A 207 -7.39 1.16 -6.85
CA VAL A 207 -6.18 1.95 -6.63
C VAL A 207 -5.37 1.45 -5.45
N GLY A 208 -5.86 1.56 -4.24
CA GLY A 208 -5.17 1.12 -3.04
C GLY A 208 -6.08 0.35 -2.10
N GLY A 209 -5.51 -0.55 -1.36
CA GLY A 209 -6.27 -1.42 -0.48
C GLY A 209 -5.63 -1.61 0.89
N THR A 210 -6.28 -2.42 1.69
CA THR A 210 -5.75 -2.89 2.97
C THR A 210 -6.42 -4.20 3.36
N MET A 211 -5.72 -5.02 4.12
CA MET A 211 -6.31 -6.24 4.67
C MET A 211 -7.27 -5.94 5.81
N SER A 212 -8.26 -6.80 6.00
CA SER A 212 -9.03 -6.81 7.24
C SER A 212 -8.17 -7.30 8.39
N PRO A 213 -8.00 -6.52 9.47
CA PRO A 213 -7.19 -6.95 10.61
C PRO A 213 -7.87 -8.03 11.48
N VAL A 214 -9.14 -8.33 11.23
CA VAL A 214 -9.93 -9.28 12.02
C VAL A 214 -10.44 -10.49 11.24
N GLN A 215 -10.55 -10.37 9.91
CA GLN A 215 -11.00 -11.45 9.02
C GLN A 215 -9.84 -11.95 8.16
N PRO A 216 -9.46 -13.25 8.24
CA PRO A 216 -8.24 -13.75 7.62
C PRO A 216 -8.21 -13.70 6.08
N PHE A 217 -9.38 -13.65 5.45
CA PHE A 217 -9.52 -13.69 3.99
C PHE A 217 -10.30 -12.50 3.41
N VAL A 218 -10.44 -11.42 4.17
CA VAL A 218 -11.13 -10.22 3.72
C VAL A 218 -10.13 -9.10 3.51
N ALA A 219 -10.28 -8.38 2.41
CA ALA A 219 -9.56 -7.17 2.09
C ALA A 219 -10.53 -6.05 1.72
N PHE A 220 -10.07 -4.82 1.79
CA PHE A 220 -10.77 -3.62 1.36
C PHE A 220 -10.00 -2.98 0.23
N ALA A 221 -10.69 -2.52 -0.80
CA ALA A 221 -10.09 -1.82 -1.93
C ALA A 221 -10.86 -0.54 -2.23
N ALA A 222 -10.13 0.56 -2.42
CA ALA A 222 -10.65 1.84 -2.86
C ALA A 222 -10.74 1.83 -4.38
N LEU A 223 -11.90 2.21 -4.92
CA LEU A 223 -12.19 2.24 -6.35
C LEU A 223 -12.40 3.69 -6.78
N ASP A 224 -11.49 4.19 -7.59
CA ASP A 224 -11.60 5.52 -8.22
C ASP A 224 -12.43 5.44 -9.51
N ASP A 225 -13.64 4.92 -9.36
CA ASP A 225 -14.63 4.79 -10.43
C ASP A 225 -15.19 6.18 -10.79
N ASP A 226 -15.11 6.55 -12.05
CA ASP A 226 -15.54 7.86 -12.55
C ASP A 226 -17.02 8.17 -12.27
N THR A 227 -17.84 7.15 -12.15
CA THR A 227 -19.29 7.29 -11.97
C THR A 227 -19.75 7.07 -10.53
N THR A 228 -19.12 6.13 -9.83
CA THR A 228 -19.50 5.71 -8.48
C THR A 228 -18.27 5.41 -7.62
N PRO A 229 -17.48 6.44 -7.25
CA PRO A 229 -16.31 6.26 -6.40
C PRO A 229 -16.71 5.63 -5.07
N ARG A 230 -16.03 4.56 -4.66
CA ARG A 230 -16.46 3.76 -3.51
C ARG A 230 -15.33 2.92 -2.92
N MET A 231 -15.59 2.34 -1.77
CA MET A 231 -14.81 1.24 -1.24
C MET A 231 -15.60 -0.06 -1.38
N ILE A 232 -14.91 -1.13 -1.73
CA ILE A 232 -15.44 -2.48 -1.68
C ILE A 232 -14.72 -3.29 -0.61
N SER A 233 -15.40 -4.28 -0.06
CA SER A 233 -14.77 -5.38 0.65
C SER A 233 -14.87 -6.64 -0.19
N ILE A 234 -13.77 -7.39 -0.26
CA ILE A 234 -13.65 -8.62 -1.04
C ILE A 234 -13.28 -9.78 -0.14
N ARG A 235 -13.73 -10.97 -0.50
CA ARG A 235 -13.34 -12.24 0.13
C ARG A 235 -12.45 -13.03 -0.83
N ALA A 236 -11.26 -13.39 -0.37
CA ALA A 236 -10.23 -14.09 -1.14
C ALA A 236 -9.86 -15.42 -0.44
N THR A 237 -10.75 -16.41 -0.49
CA THR A 237 -10.55 -17.72 0.18
C THR A 237 -9.54 -18.63 -0.53
N GLY A 238 -9.29 -18.39 -1.82
CA GLY A 238 -8.27 -19.08 -2.61
C GLY A 238 -8.72 -20.36 -3.31
N ILE A 239 -9.80 -21.01 -2.89
CA ILE A 239 -10.41 -22.14 -3.60
C ILE A 239 -11.43 -21.64 -4.62
N ALA A 240 -12.28 -20.72 -4.19
CA ALA A 240 -13.26 -20.06 -5.05
C ALA A 240 -12.70 -18.76 -5.65
N LEU A 241 -13.38 -18.25 -6.67
CA LEU A 241 -13.12 -16.90 -7.19
C LEU A 241 -13.29 -15.86 -6.07
N PRO A 242 -12.48 -14.79 -6.06
CA PRO A 242 -12.72 -13.66 -5.17
C PRO A 242 -14.11 -13.10 -5.40
N SER A 243 -14.77 -12.64 -4.36
CA SER A 243 -16.12 -12.09 -4.46
C SER A 243 -16.26 -10.82 -3.64
N ILE A 244 -17.09 -9.89 -4.15
CA ILE A 244 -17.45 -8.69 -3.40
C ILE A 244 -18.40 -9.09 -2.27
N VAL A 245 -18.03 -8.75 -1.03
CA VAL A 245 -18.87 -8.94 0.17
C VAL A 245 -19.81 -7.75 0.34
N SER A 246 -19.32 -6.55 0.12
CA SER A 246 -20.12 -5.32 0.17
C SER A 246 -19.41 -4.17 -0.57
N SER A 247 -20.20 -3.18 -0.93
CA SER A 247 -19.73 -1.94 -1.56
C SER A 247 -20.39 -0.76 -0.85
N ALA A 248 -19.64 0.31 -0.61
CA ALA A 248 -20.15 1.50 0.06
C ALA A 248 -19.38 2.75 -0.40
N GLY A 249 -20.10 3.86 -0.53
CA GLY A 249 -19.54 5.20 -0.82
C GLY A 249 -20.50 6.28 -0.34
N LEU A 250 -20.04 7.51 -0.33
CA LEU A 250 -20.83 8.73 -0.12
C LEU A 250 -20.63 9.63 -1.33
N ALA A 251 -21.54 10.56 -1.57
CA ALA A 251 -21.39 11.56 -2.64
C ALA A 251 -20.09 12.40 -2.53
N SER A 252 -19.53 12.48 -1.31
CA SER A 252 -18.25 13.14 -1.01
C SER A 252 -17.03 12.21 -1.11
N THR A 253 -17.21 10.93 -1.44
CA THR A 253 -16.12 9.99 -1.71
C THR A 253 -15.70 10.19 -3.16
N ILE A 254 -14.79 11.14 -3.40
CA ILE A 254 -14.34 11.50 -4.76
C ILE A 254 -12.86 11.14 -4.88
N SER A 255 -12.54 10.31 -5.87
CA SER A 255 -11.18 9.78 -6.10
C SER A 255 -10.58 9.10 -4.85
N PRO A 256 -11.22 8.04 -4.31
CA PRO A 256 -10.66 7.28 -3.19
C PRO A 256 -9.50 6.42 -3.69
N CYS A 257 -8.30 6.70 -3.21
CA CYS A 257 -7.09 6.08 -3.73
C CYS A 257 -6.38 5.19 -2.71
N TRP A 258 -6.47 5.46 -1.42
CA TRP A 258 -5.78 4.70 -0.38
C TRP A 258 -6.74 4.24 0.72
N ALA A 259 -6.40 3.15 1.37
CA ALA A 259 -7.21 2.58 2.42
C ALA A 259 -6.40 2.22 3.67
N ALA A 260 -6.98 2.44 4.85
CA ALA A 260 -6.43 1.97 6.12
C ALA A 260 -7.53 1.47 7.05
N ALA A 261 -7.26 0.41 7.82
CA ALA A 261 -8.19 -0.16 8.78
C ALA A 261 -7.67 -0.05 10.21
N THR A 262 -8.55 0.24 11.17
CA THR A 262 -8.20 0.18 12.60
C THR A 262 -7.94 -1.27 13.01
N PRO A 263 -7.02 -1.55 13.97
CA PRO A 263 -6.63 -2.91 14.35
C PRO A 263 -7.77 -3.81 14.82
N ASN A 264 -8.85 -3.22 15.31
CA ASN A 264 -10.07 -3.94 15.70
C ASN A 264 -11.07 -4.18 14.54
N GLY A 265 -10.74 -3.75 13.33
CA GLY A 265 -11.56 -3.90 12.12
C GLY A 265 -12.87 -3.11 12.10
N LYS A 266 -13.14 -2.29 13.12
CA LYS A 266 -14.41 -1.56 13.22
C LYS A 266 -14.48 -0.31 12.35
N LYS A 267 -13.32 0.25 11.98
CA LYS A 267 -13.24 1.44 11.13
C LYS A 267 -12.29 1.17 9.97
N VAL A 268 -12.74 1.50 8.78
CA VAL A 268 -11.93 1.54 7.56
C VAL A 268 -12.01 2.95 7.01
N TRP A 269 -10.90 3.47 6.54
CA TRP A 269 -10.79 4.82 5.99
C TRP A 269 -10.36 4.75 4.55
N SER A 270 -10.94 5.61 3.70
CA SER A 270 -10.32 5.96 2.43
C SER A 270 -9.78 7.38 2.47
N SER A 271 -8.64 7.57 1.81
CA SER A 271 -8.11 8.88 1.48
C SER A 271 -8.56 9.23 0.08
N ASN A 272 -9.24 10.38 -0.08
CA ASN A 272 -9.88 10.80 -1.32
C ASN A 272 -9.06 11.92 -1.95
N PHE A 273 -8.34 11.60 -3.03
CA PHE A 273 -7.34 12.49 -3.61
C PHE A 273 -7.95 13.80 -4.12
N ALA A 274 -8.92 13.72 -5.03
CA ALA A 274 -9.47 14.90 -5.68
C ALA A 274 -10.30 15.78 -4.71
N ALA A 275 -11.00 15.17 -3.76
CA ALA A 275 -11.75 15.91 -2.74
C ALA A 275 -10.88 16.46 -1.61
N GLY A 276 -9.63 16.01 -1.47
CA GLY A 276 -8.80 16.35 -0.31
C GLY A 276 -9.40 15.91 1.03
N SER A 277 -10.23 14.88 1.02
CA SER A 277 -11.05 14.42 2.15
C SER A 277 -10.70 13.00 2.59
N LEU A 278 -11.31 12.57 3.69
CA LEU A 278 -11.30 11.18 4.16
C LEU A 278 -12.74 10.68 4.27
N THR A 279 -12.99 9.43 3.89
CA THR A 279 -14.28 8.77 4.15
C THR A 279 -14.10 7.67 5.19
N LEU A 280 -14.97 7.67 6.20
CA LEU A 280 -15.05 6.64 7.23
C LEU A 280 -16.09 5.60 6.84
N PHE A 281 -15.71 4.34 6.92
CA PHE A 281 -16.59 3.18 6.80
C PHE A 281 -16.59 2.40 8.12
N ALA A 282 -17.78 1.97 8.54
CA ALA A 282 -17.94 1.01 9.64
C ALA A 282 -17.70 -0.40 9.11
N GLY A 283 -16.71 -1.09 9.66
CA GLY A 283 -16.43 -2.51 9.37
C GLY A 283 -17.21 -3.43 10.31
N LYS A 284 -17.72 -4.53 9.76
CA LYS A 284 -18.42 -5.58 10.50
C LYS A 284 -17.59 -6.88 10.54
N LEU A 285 -17.86 -7.72 11.53
CA LEU A 285 -17.21 -9.04 11.65
C LEU A 285 -17.50 -9.97 10.45
N SER A 286 -18.59 -9.75 9.72
CA SER A 286 -18.86 -10.44 8.45
C SER A 286 -17.89 -10.10 7.33
N GLY A 287 -17.10 -9.05 7.51
CA GLY A 287 -16.26 -8.44 6.48
C GLY A 287 -16.95 -7.35 5.68
N SER A 288 -18.26 -7.12 5.88
CA SER A 288 -18.97 -6.03 5.19
C SER A 288 -18.60 -4.66 5.74
N ILE A 289 -18.77 -3.63 4.91
CA ILE A 289 -18.57 -2.22 5.25
C ILE A 289 -19.82 -1.41 4.98
N GLN A 290 -19.94 -0.28 5.69
CA GLN A 290 -21.00 0.70 5.49
C GLN A 290 -20.37 2.10 5.59
N ALA A 291 -20.63 2.96 4.62
CA ALA A 291 -20.16 4.35 4.68
C ALA A 291 -20.89 5.10 5.83
N VAL A 292 -20.13 5.86 6.61
CA VAL A 292 -20.63 6.53 7.82
C VAL A 292 -20.59 8.04 7.68
N SER A 293 -19.41 8.58 7.35
CA SER A 293 -19.18 10.02 7.28
C SER A 293 -17.98 10.33 6.42
N SER A 294 -17.94 11.57 5.95
CA SER A 294 -16.75 12.15 5.31
C SER A 294 -16.19 13.26 6.19
N TYR A 295 -14.89 13.33 6.26
CA TYR A 295 -14.16 14.38 6.92
C TYR A 295 -13.44 15.23 5.88
N VAL A 296 -13.81 16.49 5.81
CA VAL A 296 -13.14 17.49 4.97
C VAL A 296 -12.34 18.40 5.90
N PRO A 297 -11.00 18.37 5.86
CA PRO A 297 -10.20 19.26 6.68
C PRO A 297 -10.45 20.74 6.32
N ALA A 298 -10.29 21.66 7.30
CA ALA A 298 -10.46 23.09 7.08
C ALA A 298 -9.56 23.67 5.97
N SER A 299 -8.44 22.99 5.66
CA SER A 299 -7.57 23.26 4.52
C SER A 299 -7.79 22.22 3.43
N SER A 300 -8.97 22.19 2.85
CA SER A 300 -9.33 21.25 1.77
C SER A 300 -8.74 21.68 0.44
N SER A 301 -7.45 21.42 0.23
CA SER A 301 -6.89 21.38 -1.12
C SER A 301 -6.90 19.95 -1.62
N PRO A 302 -7.06 19.69 -2.93
CA PRO A 302 -6.79 18.39 -3.53
C PRO A 302 -5.43 17.83 -3.09
N GLY A 303 -5.21 16.53 -3.20
CA GLY A 303 -3.94 15.91 -2.88
C GLY A 303 -3.93 15.20 -1.52
N SER A 304 -5.07 14.68 -1.06
CA SER A 304 -5.08 13.68 0.02
C SER A 304 -4.45 12.40 -0.50
N LEU A 305 -3.22 12.15 -0.11
CA LEU A 305 -2.47 10.94 -0.46
C LEU A 305 -2.71 9.85 0.58
N ASP A 306 -1.69 9.09 0.87
CA ASP A 306 -1.75 7.91 1.73
C ASP A 306 -2.26 8.18 3.14
N VAL A 307 -2.76 7.14 3.76
CA VAL A 307 -3.39 7.17 5.08
C VAL A 307 -2.94 5.98 5.92
N ALA A 308 -2.61 6.24 7.18
CA ALA A 308 -2.21 5.20 8.11
C ALA A 308 -2.89 5.37 9.48
N VAL A 309 -3.25 4.24 10.08
CA VAL A 309 -3.83 4.19 11.43
C VAL A 309 -2.81 3.62 12.40
N ASP A 310 -2.67 4.21 13.57
CA ASP A 310 -1.77 3.68 14.58
C ASP A 310 -2.24 2.33 15.13
N GLN A 311 -1.31 1.55 15.69
CA GLN A 311 -1.55 0.18 16.17
C GLN A 311 -2.62 0.06 17.25
N ARG A 312 -2.98 1.14 17.92
CA ARG A 312 -4.07 1.19 18.90
C ARG A 312 -5.40 1.67 18.29
N GLY A 313 -5.39 2.07 17.02
CA GLY A 313 -6.56 2.64 16.34
C GLY A 313 -7.00 3.99 16.90
N LYS A 314 -6.09 4.70 17.60
CA LYS A 314 -6.40 5.97 18.27
C LYS A 314 -6.15 7.17 17.37
N PHE A 315 -5.12 7.12 16.53
CA PHE A 315 -4.70 8.20 15.66
C PHE A 315 -4.70 7.75 14.20
N LEU A 316 -5.18 8.64 13.35
CA LEU A 316 -5.16 8.53 11.90
C LEU A 316 -4.22 9.61 11.36
N TYR A 317 -3.27 9.22 10.52
CA TYR A 317 -2.35 10.11 9.83
C TYR A 317 -2.70 10.14 8.36
N ARG A 318 -2.72 11.32 7.79
CA ARG A 318 -2.95 11.54 6.38
C ARG A 318 -1.75 12.27 5.79
N LEU A 319 -1.24 11.76 4.70
CA LEU A 319 -0.27 12.45 3.90
C LEU A 319 -0.97 13.40 2.91
N ARG A 320 -0.41 14.57 2.71
CA ARG A 320 -0.87 15.53 1.69
C ARG A 320 0.26 15.81 0.72
N ALA A 321 -0.09 15.77 -0.59
CA ALA A 321 0.73 16.28 -1.62
C ALA A 321 0.72 17.76 -1.59
N PHE A 322 1.21 18.65 -1.72
CA PHE A 322 1.02 20.12 -1.80
C PHE A 322 0.66 20.80 -0.47
N ASN A 323 1.70 21.07 0.30
CA ASN A 323 1.76 22.24 1.17
C ASN A 323 2.93 23.11 0.70
N SER A 324 2.61 24.21 0.07
CA SER A 324 3.54 25.34 -0.01
C SER A 324 3.63 26.01 1.35
#